data_5962f607085ee9de923a20a45945ef3f
#
_entry.id   5962f607085ee9de923a20a45945ef3f
#
_cell.length_a   1.000
_cell.length_b   1.000
_cell.length_c   1.000
_cell.angle_alpha   90.00
_cell.angle_beta   90.00
_cell.angle_gamma   90.00
#
_symmetry.space_group_name_H-M   'P 1'
#
loop_
_entity.id
_entity.type
_entity.pdbx_description
1 polymer ?
#
loop_
_entity_poly.entity_id
_entity_poly.type
_entity_poly.pdbx_seq_one_letter_code
_entity_poly.pdbx_strand_id
1 'polypeptide(L)'
;KYIIVWGMNMTSTNLHAWPFVLEAKKKGAKVVVIDPVRTRTARQADWHIPIRPGTDGALAMGLIHEIIAQDLVDHDYVDNYTVGYDELAERAAQYPPERVAEITGIPAEDIRTLAREYATTQPAAIRQGVAIERSKGGGQAIRAITCLPALVGAWRHVGGGAVEMPIWEFATQFDKICKPEWIPEGTRVINELDLGAALTGELGLDPPLKSLFVYNSNPVSQGPAQAKLVRGLQREDLFTVVSEHFITDTARYADIILPATMQAEQLDIMVTWGHLYISLNQPAIPAPGECVPNSELFRRLAKTMNFDDDYWDRTDEQMLIDFHDWDAPAMEGITFENLQEHGYLRLNVGTPDVRAPHAQGNFPTPSGKCEFKSSLAEGGNFVVPVWRSMYTAMQPGEPIDPLPDYVAPFESPHSNPELARRYPLNIVSPKPHAFLNSQYGNAHDKQRVQGEQRIFLHPDDAAERGITSGDQVQVFNDRGTFQGPAKIDDALMPGLVMANVGHWSSFSPGLSSVNSITLDQHCTLGNAGVYSDNLVEVAKLGRTG
;
A
#
# COMPACT_ATOMS: atom_id res chain seq x y z
N LYS A 1 17.07 9.62 17.23
CA LYS A 1 18.28 8.86 17.59
C LYS A 1 18.21 7.41 17.12
N TYR A 2 16.99 6.81 17.04
CA TYR A 2 16.76 5.45 16.55
C TYR A 2 15.67 5.49 15.48
N ILE A 3 15.95 4.98 14.30
CA ILE A 3 15.02 5.06 13.16
C ILE A 3 14.82 3.64 12.62
N ILE A 4 13.60 3.13 12.70
CA ILE A 4 13.19 1.89 12.06
C ILE A 4 12.48 2.23 10.74
N VAL A 5 13.01 1.74 9.64
CA VAL A 5 12.35 1.75 8.33
C VAL A 5 11.78 0.36 8.10
N TRP A 6 10.47 0.21 8.14
CA TRP A 6 9.79 -1.08 8.14
C TRP A 6 8.96 -1.29 6.88
N GLY A 7 9.28 -2.31 6.09
CA GLY A 7 8.58 -2.64 4.85
C GLY A 7 8.63 -1.54 3.80
N MET A 8 9.73 -0.77 3.73
CA MET A 8 9.82 0.39 2.85
C MET A 8 11.22 0.59 2.26
N ASN A 9 11.29 0.71 0.94
CA ASN A 9 12.50 1.12 0.24
C ASN A 9 12.51 2.63 0.01
N MET A 10 12.85 3.43 1.04
CA MET A 10 12.77 4.90 1.01
C MET A 10 13.53 5.54 -0.15
N THR A 11 14.66 4.97 -0.58
CA THR A 11 15.44 5.47 -1.72
C THR A 11 14.73 5.31 -3.07
N SER A 12 13.56 4.69 -3.08
CA SER A 12 12.69 4.55 -4.26
C SER A 12 11.32 5.17 -4.04
N THR A 13 10.71 4.93 -2.88
CA THR A 13 9.29 5.24 -2.63
C THR A 13 9.08 6.52 -1.83
N ASN A 14 10.12 7.02 -1.14
CA ASN A 14 10.10 8.30 -0.44
C ASN A 14 11.48 8.98 -0.49
N LEU A 15 11.93 9.23 -1.70
CA LEU A 15 13.27 9.76 -1.97
C LEU A 15 13.53 11.09 -1.23
N HIS A 16 12.52 11.94 -1.08
CA HIS A 16 12.65 13.24 -0.44
C HIS A 16 12.85 13.16 1.09
N ALA A 17 12.37 12.08 1.74
CA ALA A 17 12.60 11.87 3.17
C ALA A 17 13.97 11.24 3.47
N TRP A 18 14.57 10.53 2.53
CA TRP A 18 15.83 9.83 2.74
C TRP A 18 17.01 10.72 3.14
N PRO A 19 17.21 11.93 2.55
CA PRO A 19 18.27 12.86 2.99
C PRO A 19 18.17 13.23 4.48
N PHE A 20 16.97 13.38 5.03
CA PHE A 20 16.76 13.66 6.45
C PHE A 20 17.16 12.49 7.34
N VAL A 21 16.90 11.25 6.91
CA VAL A 21 17.39 10.04 7.59
C VAL A 21 18.92 10.00 7.59
N LEU A 22 19.56 10.29 6.44
CA LEU A 22 21.01 10.36 6.34
C LEU A 22 21.61 11.48 7.20
N GLU A 23 20.93 12.62 7.32
CA GLU A 23 21.36 13.69 8.23
C GLU A 23 21.28 13.28 9.70
N ALA A 24 20.18 12.63 10.09
CA ALA A 24 20.05 12.06 11.43
C ALA A 24 21.15 11.03 11.72
N LYS A 25 21.44 10.15 10.76
CA LYS A 25 22.53 9.17 10.85
C LYS A 25 23.90 9.84 11.05
N LYS A 26 24.19 10.91 10.31
CA LYS A 26 25.42 11.72 10.51
C LYS A 26 25.51 12.33 11.90
N LYS A 27 24.37 12.60 12.54
CA LYS A 27 24.27 13.08 13.93
C LYS A 27 24.25 11.94 14.97
N GLY A 28 24.49 10.69 14.56
CA GLY A 28 24.61 9.53 15.44
C GLY A 28 23.34 8.72 15.63
N ALA A 29 22.30 8.94 14.82
CA ALA A 29 21.14 8.06 14.84
C ALA A 29 21.47 6.68 14.25
N LYS A 30 21.01 5.60 14.89
CA LYS A 30 21.06 4.24 14.34
C LYS A 30 19.85 4.05 13.42
N VAL A 31 20.09 3.54 12.21
CA VAL A 31 19.07 3.23 11.22
C VAL A 31 18.95 1.72 11.06
N VAL A 32 17.77 1.18 11.35
CA VAL A 32 17.42 -0.22 11.18
C VAL A 32 16.42 -0.34 10.02
N VAL A 33 16.63 -1.31 9.15
CA VAL A 33 15.69 -1.62 8.05
C VAL A 33 15.16 -3.03 8.22
N ILE A 34 13.85 -3.18 8.28
CA ILE A 34 13.14 -4.47 8.33
C ILE A 34 12.49 -4.67 6.95
N ASP A 35 13.01 -5.61 6.18
CA ASP A 35 12.56 -5.85 4.80
C ASP A 35 13.05 -7.24 4.35
N PRO A 36 12.25 -8.06 3.66
CA PRO A 36 12.68 -9.37 3.16
C PRO A 36 13.82 -9.31 2.16
N VAL A 37 14.01 -8.14 1.52
CA VAL A 37 15.06 -7.90 0.53
C VAL A 37 16.05 -6.87 1.04
N ARG A 38 17.35 -7.09 0.85
CA ARG A 38 18.39 -6.11 1.13
C ARG A 38 18.38 -5.00 0.07
N THR A 39 17.35 -4.14 0.16
CA THR A 39 17.06 -3.02 -0.75
C THR A 39 18.19 -1.98 -0.77
N ARG A 40 18.08 -0.98 -1.68
CA ARG A 40 19.02 0.16 -1.69
C ARG A 40 19.01 0.93 -0.37
N THR A 41 17.87 0.99 0.32
CA THR A 41 17.74 1.59 1.66
C THR A 41 18.45 0.72 2.69
N ALA A 42 18.21 -0.60 2.69
CA ALA A 42 18.82 -1.54 3.62
C ALA A 42 20.35 -1.59 3.51
N ARG A 43 20.89 -1.43 2.30
CA ARG A 43 22.37 -1.36 2.07
C ARG A 43 23.04 -0.13 2.71
N GLN A 44 22.28 0.89 3.06
CA GLN A 44 22.75 2.13 3.69
C GLN A 44 22.41 2.19 5.19
N ALA A 45 21.65 1.22 5.70
CA ALA A 45 21.30 1.09 7.11
C ALA A 45 22.49 0.61 7.95
N ASP A 46 22.38 0.78 9.27
CA ASP A 46 23.33 0.22 10.22
C ASP A 46 23.02 -1.24 10.55
N TRP A 47 21.74 -1.62 10.40
CA TRP A 47 21.27 -2.98 10.61
C TRP A 47 20.13 -3.29 9.64
N HIS A 48 20.25 -4.37 8.88
CA HIS A 48 19.19 -4.94 8.05
C HIS A 48 18.69 -6.24 8.70
N ILE A 49 17.40 -6.32 8.92
CA ILE A 49 16.72 -7.48 9.50
C ILE A 49 15.83 -8.08 8.39
N PRO A 50 16.26 -9.19 7.78
CA PRO A 50 15.43 -9.91 6.81
C PRO A 50 14.28 -10.60 7.54
N ILE A 51 13.06 -10.38 7.05
CA ILE A 51 11.83 -10.94 7.64
C ILE A 51 11.08 -11.77 6.59
N ARG A 52 10.48 -12.88 6.97
CA ARG A 52 9.58 -13.61 6.08
C ARG A 52 8.36 -12.76 5.73
N PRO A 53 7.94 -12.70 4.45
CA PRO A 53 6.78 -11.91 4.04
C PRO A 53 5.51 -12.24 4.84
N GLY A 54 4.76 -11.20 5.25
CA GLY A 54 3.50 -11.34 5.97
C GLY A 54 3.62 -11.73 7.44
N THR A 55 4.82 -11.69 8.03
CA THR A 55 5.03 -12.02 9.45
C THR A 55 5.32 -10.82 10.34
N ASP A 56 5.12 -9.63 9.83
CA ASP A 56 5.36 -8.34 10.50
C ASP A 56 4.58 -8.21 11.81
N GLY A 57 3.32 -8.69 11.82
CA GLY A 57 2.50 -8.71 13.03
C GLY A 57 3.10 -9.57 14.15
N ALA A 58 3.69 -10.72 13.82
CA ALA A 58 4.36 -11.55 14.81
C ALA A 58 5.60 -10.85 15.39
N LEU A 59 6.40 -10.19 14.54
CA LEU A 59 7.55 -9.40 15.01
C LEU A 59 7.10 -8.27 15.93
N ALA A 60 6.07 -7.51 15.55
CA ALA A 60 5.56 -6.41 16.37
C ALA A 60 5.05 -6.89 17.73
N MET A 61 4.30 -8.01 17.76
CA MET A 61 3.85 -8.63 19.02
C MET A 61 5.01 -9.13 19.87
N GLY A 62 6.08 -9.68 19.24
CA GLY A 62 7.30 -10.07 19.96
C GLY A 62 8.06 -8.89 20.55
N LEU A 63 8.12 -7.76 19.85
CA LEU A 63 8.70 -6.53 20.40
C LEU A 63 7.87 -6.00 21.58
N ILE A 64 6.54 -6.00 21.47
CA ILE A 64 5.64 -5.64 22.56
C ILE A 64 5.88 -6.56 23.77
N HIS A 65 5.96 -7.88 23.54
CA HIS A 65 6.26 -8.85 24.59
C HIS A 65 7.57 -8.51 25.34
N GLU A 66 8.66 -8.31 24.61
CA GLU A 66 9.98 -8.03 25.19
C GLU A 66 10.04 -6.69 25.93
N ILE A 67 9.39 -5.64 25.39
CA ILE A 67 9.30 -4.33 26.05
C ILE A 67 8.60 -4.46 27.39
N ILE A 68 7.51 -5.23 27.46
CA ILE A 68 6.75 -5.47 28.71
C ILE A 68 7.55 -6.36 29.67
N ALA A 69 8.10 -7.49 29.18
CA ALA A 69 8.81 -8.46 30.01
C ALA A 69 10.09 -7.90 30.65
N GLN A 70 10.75 -6.94 29.98
CA GLN A 70 11.95 -6.27 30.49
C GLN A 70 11.66 -4.96 31.25
N ASP A 71 10.40 -4.64 31.52
CA ASP A 71 9.96 -3.40 32.19
C ASP A 71 10.51 -2.12 31.52
N LEU A 72 10.42 -2.07 30.19
CA LEU A 72 10.87 -0.96 29.35
C LEU A 72 9.71 -0.03 28.93
N VAL A 73 8.53 -0.24 29.52
CA VAL A 73 7.32 0.54 29.24
C VAL A 73 7.42 1.94 29.87
N ASP A 74 7.03 2.97 29.12
CA ASP A 74 6.78 4.30 29.71
C ASP A 74 5.40 4.30 30.38
N HIS A 75 5.33 3.81 31.63
CA HIS A 75 4.08 3.69 32.39
C HIS A 75 3.34 5.03 32.53
N ASP A 76 4.06 6.14 32.68
CA ASP A 76 3.41 7.45 32.77
C ASP A 76 2.70 7.83 31.48
N TYR A 77 3.28 7.49 30.31
CA TYR A 77 2.60 7.71 29.02
C TYR A 77 1.43 6.74 28.83
N VAL A 78 1.63 5.47 29.15
CA VAL A 78 0.61 4.43 29.00
C VAL A 78 -0.61 4.73 29.86
N ASP A 79 -0.43 5.04 31.15
CA ASP A 79 -1.52 5.29 32.07
C ASP A 79 -2.34 6.54 31.71
N ASN A 80 -1.68 7.59 31.22
CA ASN A 80 -2.36 8.85 30.91
C ASN A 80 -2.97 8.86 29.50
N TYR A 81 -2.33 8.26 28.51
CA TYR A 81 -2.66 8.47 27.10
C TYR A 81 -2.99 7.21 26.29
N THR A 82 -3.16 6.06 26.97
CA THR A 82 -3.59 4.83 26.28
C THR A 82 -4.79 4.17 26.95
N VAL A 83 -5.39 3.18 26.28
CA VAL A 83 -6.42 2.28 26.83
C VAL A 83 -6.18 0.86 26.33
N GLY A 84 -6.48 -0.15 27.15
CA GLY A 84 -6.36 -1.57 26.80
C GLY A 84 -4.96 -2.15 26.98
N TYR A 85 -4.15 -1.59 27.89
CA TYR A 85 -2.78 -2.07 28.14
C TYR A 85 -2.74 -3.47 28.71
N ASP A 86 -3.57 -3.78 29.71
CA ASP A 86 -3.56 -5.09 30.36
C ASP A 86 -3.93 -6.21 29.38
N GLU A 87 -4.94 -5.97 28.54
CA GLU A 87 -5.36 -6.91 27.52
C GLU A 87 -4.30 -7.08 26.41
N LEU A 88 -3.61 -6.00 26.04
CA LEU A 88 -2.48 -6.08 25.12
C LEU A 88 -1.34 -6.89 25.72
N ALA A 89 -1.02 -6.69 26.99
CA ALA A 89 0.03 -7.41 27.72
C ALA A 89 -0.28 -8.92 27.78
N GLU A 90 -1.52 -9.28 28.10
CA GLU A 90 -1.98 -10.67 28.08
C GLU A 90 -1.85 -11.30 26.68
N ARG A 91 -2.27 -10.58 25.64
CA ARG A 91 -2.13 -11.03 24.25
C ARG A 91 -0.65 -11.21 23.86
N ALA A 92 0.19 -10.23 24.16
CA ALA A 92 1.61 -10.25 23.83
C ALA A 92 2.38 -11.35 24.57
N ALA A 93 1.93 -11.78 25.75
CA ALA A 93 2.54 -12.90 26.48
C ALA A 93 2.59 -14.21 25.66
N GLN A 94 1.77 -14.32 24.62
CA GLN A 94 1.77 -15.47 23.71
C GLN A 94 2.90 -15.41 22.66
N TYR A 95 3.67 -14.32 22.58
CA TYR A 95 4.68 -14.07 21.55
C TYR A 95 6.12 -13.96 22.11
N PRO A 96 6.62 -14.96 22.87
CA PRO A 96 8.01 -14.94 23.28
C PRO A 96 8.93 -14.98 22.06
N PRO A 97 10.16 -14.42 22.14
CA PRO A 97 11.08 -14.29 21.01
C PRO A 97 11.37 -15.60 20.27
N GLU A 98 11.37 -16.73 20.97
CA GLU A 98 11.58 -18.06 20.37
C GLU A 98 10.47 -18.42 19.38
N ARG A 99 9.20 -18.23 19.80
CA ARG A 99 8.05 -18.44 18.91
C ARG A 99 8.07 -17.47 17.73
N VAL A 100 8.40 -16.21 17.99
CA VAL A 100 8.48 -15.20 16.93
C VAL A 100 9.60 -15.50 15.94
N ALA A 101 10.74 -16.01 16.42
CA ALA A 101 11.84 -16.46 15.56
C ALA A 101 11.43 -17.59 14.61
N GLU A 102 10.67 -18.57 15.10
CA GLU A 102 10.11 -19.65 14.27
C GLU A 102 9.21 -19.09 13.16
N ILE A 103 8.37 -18.11 13.46
CA ILE A 103 7.42 -17.50 12.51
C ILE A 103 8.16 -16.62 11.50
N THR A 104 9.01 -15.71 11.98
CA THR A 104 9.58 -14.62 11.18
C THR A 104 10.88 -14.98 10.49
N GLY A 105 11.60 -15.98 10.99
CA GLY A 105 12.97 -16.33 10.59
C GLY A 105 14.05 -15.43 11.19
N ILE A 106 13.67 -14.47 12.05
CA ILE A 106 14.61 -13.57 12.75
C ILE A 106 15.10 -14.27 14.02
N PRO A 107 16.43 -14.30 14.29
CA PRO A 107 16.95 -14.88 15.54
C PRO A 107 16.31 -14.24 16.78
N ALA A 108 15.97 -15.05 17.78
CA ALA A 108 15.33 -14.57 19.01
C ALA A 108 16.16 -13.47 19.72
N GLU A 109 17.50 -13.57 19.69
CA GLU A 109 18.37 -12.54 20.29
C GLU A 109 18.34 -11.21 19.53
N ASP A 110 18.13 -11.25 18.21
CA ASP A 110 17.94 -10.03 17.41
C ASP A 110 16.63 -9.34 17.75
N ILE A 111 15.57 -10.13 18.02
CA ILE A 111 14.26 -9.59 18.47
C ILE A 111 14.43 -8.89 19.84
N ARG A 112 15.11 -9.54 20.80
CA ARG A 112 15.41 -8.94 22.11
C ARG A 112 16.25 -7.67 21.99
N THR A 113 17.26 -7.70 21.16
CA THR A 113 18.14 -6.56 20.91
C THR A 113 17.38 -5.40 20.30
N LEU A 114 16.54 -5.65 19.27
CA LEU A 114 15.73 -4.65 18.62
C LEU A 114 14.75 -4.00 19.61
N ALA A 115 14.04 -4.80 20.41
CA ALA A 115 13.10 -4.31 21.43
C ALA A 115 13.80 -3.40 22.45
N ARG A 116 14.92 -3.85 23.01
CA ARG A 116 15.70 -3.10 24.00
C ARG A 116 16.26 -1.79 23.42
N GLU A 117 16.90 -1.84 22.26
CA GLU A 117 17.47 -0.64 21.61
C GLU A 117 16.40 0.38 21.28
N TYR A 118 15.25 -0.07 20.72
CA TYR A 118 14.14 0.80 20.38
C TYR A 118 13.55 1.48 21.61
N ALA A 119 13.32 0.75 22.69
CA ALA A 119 12.72 1.28 23.90
C ALA A 119 13.65 2.25 24.64
N THR A 120 14.96 1.96 24.69
CA THR A 120 15.92 2.73 25.49
C THR A 120 16.58 3.89 24.74
N THR A 121 16.42 4.01 23.42
CA THR A 121 17.08 5.04 22.61
C THR A 121 16.06 6.06 22.10
N GLN A 122 15.71 7.03 22.93
CA GLN A 122 14.73 8.06 22.57
C GLN A 122 15.41 9.38 22.10
N PRO A 123 14.79 10.15 21.17
CA PRO A 123 13.60 9.83 20.39
C PRO A 123 13.82 8.67 19.40
N ALA A 124 12.82 7.81 19.31
CA ALA A 124 12.75 6.71 18.34
C ALA A 124 11.59 6.91 17.38
N ALA A 125 11.81 6.63 16.11
CA ALA A 125 10.81 6.78 15.05
C ALA A 125 10.67 5.50 14.23
N ILE A 126 9.43 5.16 13.87
CA ILE A 126 9.12 4.09 12.93
C ILE A 126 8.57 4.72 11.65
N ARG A 127 9.24 4.50 10.52
CA ARG A 127 8.73 4.83 9.18
C ARG A 127 8.30 3.54 8.53
N GLN A 128 7.02 3.27 8.56
CA GLN A 128 6.43 2.07 7.95
C GLN A 128 5.97 2.34 6.52
N GLY A 129 5.91 1.30 5.71
CA GLY A 129 5.48 1.35 4.33
C GLY A 129 4.25 0.49 4.07
N VAL A 130 3.45 0.87 3.09
CA VAL A 130 2.23 0.17 2.65
C VAL A 130 2.45 -1.28 2.19
N ALA A 131 3.70 -1.72 2.03
CA ALA A 131 4.01 -3.11 1.69
C ALA A 131 3.55 -4.10 2.77
N ILE A 132 3.52 -3.68 4.04
CA ILE A 132 3.06 -4.49 5.18
C ILE A 132 1.58 -4.87 5.01
N GLU A 133 0.78 -3.97 4.43
CA GLU A 133 -0.66 -4.19 4.21
C GLU A 133 -0.96 -5.24 3.13
N ARG A 134 0.03 -5.65 2.34
CA ARG A 134 -0.13 -6.55 1.20
C ARG A 134 -0.17 -8.04 1.57
N SER A 135 -0.58 -8.34 2.80
CA SER A 135 -0.78 -9.67 3.37
C SER A 135 -2.13 -9.78 4.05
N LYS A 136 -2.63 -10.99 4.24
CA LYS A 136 -3.88 -11.28 4.96
C LYS A 136 -3.97 -10.54 6.29
N GLY A 137 -2.91 -10.60 7.09
CA GLY A 137 -2.81 -9.99 8.41
C GLY A 137 -2.25 -8.55 8.41
N GLY A 138 -2.10 -7.90 7.25
CA GLY A 138 -1.41 -6.61 7.14
C GLY A 138 -1.98 -5.51 8.02
N GLY A 139 -3.31 -5.36 8.07
CA GLY A 139 -3.96 -4.38 8.94
C GLY A 139 -3.70 -4.63 10.43
N GLN A 140 -3.70 -5.89 10.86
CA GLN A 140 -3.36 -6.25 12.24
C GLN A 140 -1.87 -5.99 12.54
N ALA A 141 -0.99 -6.21 11.57
CA ALA A 141 0.43 -5.89 11.71
C ALA A 141 0.66 -4.38 11.91
N ILE A 142 0.00 -3.52 11.10
CA ILE A 142 0.04 -2.07 11.27
C ILE A 142 -0.46 -1.66 12.66
N ARG A 143 -1.57 -2.23 13.12
CA ARG A 143 -2.09 -1.96 14.48
C ARG A 143 -1.08 -2.32 15.56
N ALA A 144 -0.43 -3.49 15.48
CA ALA A 144 0.60 -3.90 16.43
C ALA A 144 1.82 -2.96 16.41
N ILE A 145 2.29 -2.57 15.20
CA ILE A 145 3.41 -1.65 15.04
C ILE A 145 3.07 -0.27 15.65
N THR A 146 1.85 0.22 15.45
CA THR A 146 1.44 1.53 15.98
C THR A 146 1.26 1.56 17.50
N CYS A 147 1.17 0.42 18.17
CA CYS A 147 1.21 0.34 19.64
C CYS A 147 2.62 0.64 20.19
N LEU A 148 3.69 0.29 19.47
CA LEU A 148 5.07 0.39 19.95
C LEU A 148 5.47 1.80 20.40
N PRO A 149 5.20 2.90 19.64
CA PRO A 149 5.56 4.24 20.08
C PRO A 149 4.84 4.70 21.34
N ALA A 150 3.62 4.24 21.58
CA ALA A 150 2.87 4.58 22.78
C ALA A 150 3.40 3.82 24.00
N LEU A 151 3.78 2.53 23.84
CA LEU A 151 4.37 1.74 24.93
C LEU A 151 5.66 2.35 25.49
N VAL A 152 6.52 2.89 24.62
CA VAL A 152 7.84 3.43 25.02
C VAL A 152 7.85 4.96 25.15
N GLY A 153 6.68 5.61 25.11
CA GLY A 153 6.57 7.07 25.21
C GLY A 153 7.26 7.85 24.08
N ALA A 154 7.50 7.21 22.92
CA ALA A 154 8.20 7.85 21.81
C ALA A 154 7.46 9.08 21.27
N TRP A 155 6.14 9.13 21.38
CA TRP A 155 5.32 10.27 20.99
C TRP A 155 5.56 11.55 21.79
N ARG A 156 6.19 11.46 22.98
CA ARG A 156 6.57 12.63 23.79
C ARG A 156 7.61 13.52 23.11
N HIS A 157 8.35 12.94 22.19
CA HIS A 157 9.56 13.55 21.65
C HIS A 157 9.35 14.07 20.23
N VAL A 158 9.88 15.25 19.94
CA VAL A 158 10.06 15.70 18.58
C VAL A 158 10.95 14.70 17.82
N GLY A 159 10.45 14.23 16.67
CA GLY A 159 11.10 13.19 15.86
C GLY A 159 10.94 11.77 16.39
N GLY A 160 10.05 11.55 17.39
CA GLY A 160 9.59 10.23 17.81
C GLY A 160 8.23 9.87 17.26
N GLY A 161 7.81 8.60 17.48
CA GLY A 161 6.50 8.11 17.06
C GLY A 161 6.55 7.21 15.81
N ALA A 162 5.43 7.11 15.10
CA ALA A 162 5.34 6.35 13.86
C ALA A 162 4.69 7.18 12.76
N VAL A 163 5.05 6.92 11.51
CA VAL A 163 4.42 7.54 10.35
C VAL A 163 4.40 6.57 9.16
N GLU A 164 3.24 6.52 8.51
CA GLU A 164 3.08 5.86 7.22
C GLU A 164 2.81 6.91 6.12
N MET A 165 1.69 7.62 6.23
CA MET A 165 1.28 8.65 5.30
C MET A 165 0.64 9.83 6.06
N PRO A 166 1.11 11.08 5.88
CA PRO A 166 0.52 12.24 6.54
C PRO A 166 -0.71 12.79 5.82
N ILE A 167 -1.43 12.00 5.03
CA ILE A 167 -2.52 12.46 4.17
C ILE A 167 -3.69 13.09 4.95
N TRP A 168 -3.91 12.67 6.18
CA TRP A 168 -5.00 13.17 7.02
C TRP A 168 -4.76 14.57 7.61
N GLU A 169 -3.56 15.10 7.44
CA GLU A 169 -3.25 16.49 7.81
C GLU A 169 -3.82 17.49 6.79
N PHE A 170 -4.14 17.04 5.58
CA PHE A 170 -4.77 17.86 4.56
C PHE A 170 -6.27 17.91 4.80
N ALA A 171 -6.81 19.09 4.99
CA ALA A 171 -8.22 19.31 5.31
C ALA A 171 -9.11 19.10 4.07
N THR A 172 -9.26 17.86 3.63
CA THR A 172 -10.01 17.46 2.44
C THR A 172 -11.47 17.14 2.76
N GLN A 173 -12.38 17.57 1.88
CA GLN A 173 -13.82 17.37 1.98
C GLN A 173 -14.30 16.50 0.81
N PHE A 174 -13.95 15.23 0.81
CA PHE A 174 -14.29 14.28 -0.27
C PHE A 174 -15.80 14.22 -0.55
N ASP A 175 -16.63 14.30 0.49
CA ASP A 175 -18.09 14.20 0.34
C ASP A 175 -18.67 15.33 -0.53
N LYS A 176 -18.04 16.49 -0.59
CA LYS A 176 -18.46 17.57 -1.46
C LYS A 176 -18.23 17.28 -2.95
N ILE A 177 -17.27 16.39 -3.24
CA ILE A 177 -16.95 15.99 -4.62
C ILE A 177 -17.58 14.63 -4.96
N CYS A 178 -17.53 13.67 -4.06
CA CYS A 178 -18.03 12.31 -4.31
C CYS A 178 -19.55 12.19 -4.19
N LYS A 179 -20.22 13.15 -3.55
CA LYS A 179 -21.67 13.19 -3.39
C LYS A 179 -22.30 11.87 -2.95
N PRO A 180 -21.87 11.30 -1.80
CA PRO A 180 -22.36 10.00 -1.33
C PRO A 180 -23.87 9.95 -1.14
N GLU A 181 -24.49 11.08 -0.87
CA GLU A 181 -25.94 11.23 -0.75
C GLU A 181 -26.71 10.99 -2.06
N TRP A 182 -26.02 10.97 -3.19
CA TRP A 182 -26.59 10.67 -4.50
C TRP A 182 -26.56 9.20 -4.86
N ILE A 183 -25.86 8.39 -4.08
CA ILE A 183 -25.80 6.95 -4.31
C ILE A 183 -27.16 6.35 -3.91
N PRO A 184 -27.92 5.76 -4.85
CA PRO A 184 -29.21 5.16 -4.53
C PRO A 184 -29.06 4.07 -3.48
N GLU A 185 -30.04 3.98 -2.58
CA GLU A 185 -30.07 2.89 -1.59
C GLU A 185 -30.05 1.52 -2.30
N GLY A 186 -29.24 0.60 -1.78
CA GLY A 186 -29.05 -0.72 -2.36
C GLY A 186 -28.15 -0.77 -3.59
N THR A 187 -27.46 0.34 -3.93
CA THR A 187 -26.44 0.31 -4.97
C THR A 187 -25.36 -0.71 -4.60
N ARG A 188 -25.19 -1.68 -5.48
CA ARG A 188 -24.22 -2.75 -5.31
C ARG A 188 -22.80 -2.22 -5.52
N VAL A 189 -21.93 -2.45 -4.54
CA VAL A 189 -20.50 -2.16 -4.63
C VAL A 189 -19.72 -3.45 -4.72
N ILE A 190 -18.77 -3.51 -5.65
CA ILE A 190 -17.89 -4.67 -5.87
C ILE A 190 -16.48 -4.21 -5.60
N ASN A 191 -15.76 -4.94 -4.76
CA ASN A 191 -14.34 -4.67 -4.52
C ASN A 191 -13.56 -4.86 -5.83
N GLU A 192 -12.56 -4.00 -6.09
CA GLU A 192 -11.74 -4.09 -7.31
C GLU A 192 -11.03 -5.45 -7.46
N LEU A 193 -10.71 -6.10 -6.34
CA LEU A 193 -10.07 -7.41 -6.34
C LEU A 193 -10.99 -8.52 -6.88
N ASP A 194 -12.30 -8.33 -6.69
CA ASP A 194 -13.33 -9.25 -7.15
C ASP A 194 -13.74 -9.00 -8.61
N LEU A 195 -13.17 -7.98 -9.26
CA LEU A 195 -13.57 -7.62 -10.63
C LEU A 195 -13.49 -8.81 -11.60
N GLY A 196 -12.42 -9.60 -11.52
CA GLY A 196 -12.26 -10.80 -12.33
C GLY A 196 -13.39 -11.82 -12.10
N ALA A 197 -13.71 -12.11 -10.84
CA ALA A 197 -14.78 -13.01 -10.45
C ALA A 197 -16.18 -12.47 -10.81
N ALA A 198 -16.36 -11.14 -10.68
CA ALA A 198 -17.59 -10.46 -11.08
C ALA A 198 -17.84 -10.56 -12.59
N LEU A 199 -16.81 -10.33 -13.38
CA LEU A 199 -16.88 -10.37 -14.83
C LEU A 199 -17.05 -11.81 -15.37
N THR A 200 -16.48 -12.82 -14.72
CA THR A 200 -16.63 -14.23 -15.12
C THR A 200 -17.90 -14.91 -14.57
N GLY A 201 -18.68 -14.20 -13.75
CA GLY A 201 -19.91 -14.74 -13.15
C GLY A 201 -19.69 -15.60 -11.89
N GLU A 202 -18.45 -15.73 -11.41
CA GLU A 202 -18.11 -16.51 -10.22
C GLU A 202 -18.79 -15.97 -8.94
N LEU A 203 -19.11 -14.67 -8.90
CA LEU A 203 -19.83 -14.06 -7.77
C LEU A 203 -21.35 -14.28 -7.80
N GLY A 204 -21.90 -14.86 -8.86
CA GLY A 204 -23.35 -15.09 -8.99
C GLY A 204 -24.20 -13.81 -8.94
N LEU A 205 -23.67 -12.71 -9.47
CA LEU A 205 -24.34 -11.40 -9.44
C LEU A 205 -25.66 -11.42 -10.24
N ASP A 206 -26.72 -10.91 -9.65
CA ASP A 206 -28.02 -10.70 -10.31
C ASP A 206 -28.46 -9.23 -10.17
N PRO A 207 -28.61 -8.44 -11.25
CA PRO A 207 -28.22 -8.78 -12.64
C PRO A 207 -26.70 -8.91 -12.81
N PRO A 208 -26.22 -9.67 -13.80
CA PRO A 208 -24.80 -9.75 -14.13
C PRO A 208 -24.28 -8.43 -14.68
N LEU A 209 -22.97 -8.20 -14.62
CA LEU A 209 -22.34 -7.02 -15.22
C LEU A 209 -22.50 -7.07 -16.75
N LYS A 210 -23.03 -6.00 -17.33
CA LYS A 210 -23.26 -5.82 -18.76
C LYS A 210 -22.50 -4.63 -19.34
N SER A 211 -22.03 -3.72 -18.50
CA SER A 211 -21.12 -2.66 -18.91
C SER A 211 -20.06 -2.41 -17.85
N LEU A 212 -18.91 -1.97 -18.30
CA LEU A 212 -17.77 -1.60 -17.48
C LEU A 212 -17.21 -0.27 -17.96
N PHE A 213 -17.11 0.71 -17.08
CA PHE A 213 -16.45 1.98 -17.36
C PHE A 213 -15.17 2.05 -16.51
N VAL A 214 -14.01 2.10 -17.17
CA VAL A 214 -12.69 2.16 -16.52
C VAL A 214 -12.10 3.55 -16.73
N TYR A 215 -11.70 4.20 -15.64
CA TYR A 215 -10.93 5.45 -15.68
C TYR A 215 -9.93 5.46 -14.52
N ASN A 216 -8.80 6.15 -14.69
CA ASN A 216 -7.68 6.20 -13.74
C ASN A 216 -7.16 4.81 -13.31
N SER A 217 -7.38 3.77 -14.08
CA SER A 217 -7.02 2.40 -13.72
C SER A 217 -6.61 1.56 -14.94
N ASN A 218 -5.71 0.62 -14.71
CA ASN A 218 -5.31 -0.37 -15.71
C ASN A 218 -5.41 -1.79 -15.10
N PRO A 219 -6.65 -2.31 -14.88
CA PRO A 219 -6.90 -3.56 -14.16
C PRO A 219 -6.13 -4.76 -14.71
N VAL A 220 -5.99 -4.92 -16.03
CA VAL A 220 -5.26 -6.04 -16.61
C VAL A 220 -3.80 -6.08 -16.20
N SER A 221 -3.16 -4.92 -16.00
CA SER A 221 -1.77 -4.85 -15.53
C SER A 221 -1.63 -4.79 -14.01
N GLN A 222 -2.67 -4.34 -13.29
CA GLN A 222 -2.61 -4.05 -11.85
C GLN A 222 -3.39 -5.05 -10.99
N GLY A 223 -4.53 -5.53 -11.48
CA GLY A 223 -5.41 -6.42 -10.73
C GLY A 223 -4.82 -7.82 -10.54
N PRO A 224 -5.19 -8.49 -9.44
CA PRO A 224 -4.80 -9.88 -9.21
C PRO A 224 -5.55 -10.82 -10.16
N ALA A 225 -5.15 -12.08 -10.20
CA ALA A 225 -5.78 -13.12 -11.02
C ALA A 225 -5.99 -12.68 -12.48
N GLN A 226 -4.96 -12.12 -13.11
CA GLN A 226 -4.98 -11.50 -14.44
C GLN A 226 -5.75 -12.32 -15.48
N ALA A 227 -5.62 -13.64 -15.46
CA ALA A 227 -6.30 -14.53 -16.41
C ALA A 227 -7.85 -14.47 -16.27
N LYS A 228 -8.38 -14.27 -15.06
CA LYS A 228 -9.82 -14.08 -14.85
C LYS A 228 -10.28 -12.74 -15.44
N LEU A 229 -9.54 -11.67 -15.18
CA LEU A 229 -9.82 -10.35 -15.74
C LEU A 229 -9.89 -10.39 -17.25
N VAL A 230 -8.89 -10.98 -17.90
CA VAL A 230 -8.84 -11.11 -19.36
C VAL A 230 -10.03 -11.92 -19.89
N ARG A 231 -10.34 -13.08 -19.30
CA ARG A 231 -11.53 -13.86 -19.70
C ARG A 231 -12.82 -13.06 -19.56
N GLY A 232 -12.95 -12.29 -18.47
CA GLY A 232 -14.13 -11.47 -18.24
C GLY A 232 -14.27 -10.33 -19.25
N LEU A 233 -13.18 -9.66 -19.58
CA LEU A 233 -13.17 -8.57 -20.57
C LEU A 233 -13.38 -9.03 -22.00
N GLN A 234 -13.12 -10.30 -22.33
CA GLN A 234 -13.36 -10.90 -23.65
C GLN A 234 -14.82 -11.33 -23.89
N ARG A 235 -15.71 -11.11 -22.92
CA ARG A 235 -17.14 -11.44 -23.10
C ARG A 235 -17.77 -10.54 -24.16
N GLU A 236 -18.41 -11.14 -25.15
CA GLU A 236 -19.13 -10.42 -26.23
C GLU A 236 -20.37 -9.65 -25.74
N ASP A 237 -20.91 -10.04 -24.57
CA ASP A 237 -22.09 -9.41 -23.97
C ASP A 237 -21.74 -8.32 -22.90
N LEU A 238 -20.47 -7.93 -22.81
CA LEU A 238 -19.95 -6.87 -21.94
C LEU A 238 -19.56 -5.64 -22.78
N PHE A 239 -20.23 -4.53 -22.56
CA PHE A 239 -19.85 -3.24 -23.14
C PHE A 239 -18.80 -2.54 -22.29
N THR A 240 -17.60 -2.31 -22.83
CA THR A 240 -16.47 -1.76 -22.08
C THR A 240 -16.03 -0.41 -22.63
N VAL A 241 -16.01 0.60 -21.76
CA VAL A 241 -15.49 1.95 -22.03
C VAL A 241 -14.25 2.18 -21.18
N VAL A 242 -13.18 2.70 -21.77
CA VAL A 242 -11.93 3.01 -21.07
C VAL A 242 -11.52 4.46 -21.34
N SER A 243 -11.39 5.27 -20.29
CA SER A 243 -10.79 6.61 -20.36
C SER A 243 -9.33 6.51 -19.94
N GLU A 244 -8.39 6.80 -20.85
CA GLU A 244 -6.97 6.55 -20.62
C GLU A 244 -6.08 7.47 -21.49
N HIS A 245 -4.82 7.63 -21.07
CA HIS A 245 -3.79 8.37 -21.83
C HIS A 245 -3.22 7.56 -23.00
N PHE A 246 -3.18 6.23 -22.88
CA PHE A 246 -2.56 5.32 -23.83
C PHE A 246 -3.43 4.09 -24.04
N ILE A 247 -3.14 3.34 -25.12
CA ILE A 247 -3.74 2.02 -25.34
C ILE A 247 -3.09 1.03 -24.38
N THR A 248 -3.56 1.02 -23.14
CA THR A 248 -3.10 0.12 -22.07
C THR A 248 -3.51 -1.33 -22.34
N ASP A 249 -2.98 -2.27 -21.54
CA ASP A 249 -3.42 -3.67 -21.62
C ASP A 249 -4.94 -3.81 -21.41
N THR A 250 -5.54 -2.96 -20.56
CA THR A 250 -6.99 -2.92 -20.35
C THR A 250 -7.72 -2.29 -21.54
N ALA A 251 -7.22 -1.18 -22.07
CA ALA A 251 -7.83 -0.47 -23.18
C ALA A 251 -7.90 -1.33 -24.48
N ARG A 252 -7.07 -2.36 -24.61
CA ARG A 252 -7.11 -3.31 -25.74
C ARG A 252 -8.39 -4.15 -25.79
N TYR A 253 -9.15 -4.22 -24.68
CA TYR A 253 -10.42 -4.94 -24.59
C TYR A 253 -11.64 -4.00 -24.63
N ALA A 254 -11.42 -2.68 -24.79
CA ALA A 254 -12.51 -1.71 -24.79
C ALA A 254 -13.23 -1.64 -26.14
N ASP A 255 -14.55 -1.45 -26.09
CA ASP A 255 -15.38 -1.11 -27.25
C ASP A 255 -15.24 0.38 -27.60
N ILE A 256 -15.05 1.22 -26.57
CA ILE A 256 -14.83 2.67 -26.72
C ILE A 256 -13.63 3.09 -25.88
N ILE A 257 -12.73 3.86 -26.48
CA ILE A 257 -11.62 4.51 -25.79
C ILE A 257 -11.81 6.02 -25.84
N LEU A 258 -11.77 6.65 -24.66
CA LEU A 258 -11.90 8.10 -24.49
C LEU A 258 -10.55 8.68 -24.07
N PRO A 259 -10.01 9.68 -24.78
CA PRO A 259 -8.71 10.25 -24.46
C PRO A 259 -8.79 11.17 -23.24
N ALA A 260 -7.93 10.92 -22.24
CA ALA A 260 -7.82 11.72 -21.02
C ALA A 260 -6.60 12.66 -21.07
N THR A 261 -6.69 13.80 -20.38
CA THR A 261 -5.57 14.72 -20.20
C THR A 261 -4.52 14.17 -19.24
N MET A 262 -3.27 14.51 -19.52
CA MET A 262 -2.16 14.29 -18.61
C MET A 262 -2.03 15.44 -17.60
N GLN A 263 -1.24 15.23 -16.56
CA GLN A 263 -1.04 16.19 -15.46
C GLN A 263 -0.61 17.59 -15.94
N ALA A 264 0.21 17.71 -16.98
CA ALA A 264 0.66 19.00 -17.51
C ALA A 264 -0.41 19.77 -18.29
N GLU A 265 -1.58 19.17 -18.52
CA GLU A 265 -2.64 19.64 -19.41
C GLU A 265 -3.91 20.06 -18.67
N GLN A 266 -3.95 19.90 -17.35
CA GLN A 266 -5.15 20.16 -16.54
C GLN A 266 -4.83 20.92 -15.26
N LEU A 267 -5.86 21.58 -14.70
CA LEU A 267 -5.83 22.14 -13.38
C LEU A 267 -6.14 21.03 -12.35
N ASP A 268 -5.34 20.95 -11.29
CA ASP A 268 -5.54 19.97 -10.23
C ASP A 268 -4.90 20.45 -8.92
N ILE A 269 -5.28 19.88 -7.79
CA ILE A 269 -4.66 20.13 -6.51
C ILE A 269 -4.09 18.83 -5.95
N MET A 270 -2.91 18.90 -5.36
CA MET A 270 -2.20 17.71 -4.92
C MET A 270 -2.02 17.72 -3.41
N VAL A 271 -2.61 16.72 -2.77
CA VAL A 271 -2.26 16.29 -1.42
C VAL A 271 -1.23 15.16 -1.51
N THR A 272 -0.34 15.06 -0.54
CA THR A 272 0.81 14.17 -0.68
C THR A 272 0.90 13.12 0.43
N TRP A 273 1.51 11.98 0.09
CA TRP A 273 1.72 10.89 1.04
C TRP A 273 3.08 10.95 1.76
N GLY A 274 3.95 11.86 1.34
CA GLY A 274 5.33 11.87 1.82
C GLY A 274 5.81 13.16 2.48
N HIS A 275 5.01 14.22 2.44
CA HIS A 275 5.34 15.51 3.04
C HIS A 275 4.07 16.34 3.35
N LEU A 276 4.24 17.51 3.95
CA LEU A 276 3.16 18.38 4.45
C LEU A 276 3.03 19.65 3.58
N TYR A 277 3.16 19.52 2.27
CA TYR A 277 2.95 20.62 1.32
C TYR A 277 1.74 20.29 0.46
N ILE A 278 0.80 21.22 0.39
CA ILE A 278 -0.27 21.25 -0.60
C ILE A 278 0.26 21.99 -1.85
N SER A 279 -0.05 21.50 -3.03
CA SER A 279 0.39 22.14 -4.28
C SER A 279 -0.72 22.19 -5.31
N LEU A 280 -0.76 23.29 -6.06
CA LEU A 280 -1.64 23.48 -7.19
C LEU A 280 -0.90 23.14 -8.48
N ASN A 281 -1.48 22.21 -9.23
CA ASN A 281 -1.01 21.88 -10.57
C ASN A 281 -1.75 22.74 -11.58
N GLN A 282 -1.07 23.70 -12.18
CA GLN A 282 -1.64 24.52 -13.25
C GLN A 282 -1.25 23.93 -14.61
N PRO A 283 -2.13 23.96 -15.63
CA PRO A 283 -1.79 23.46 -16.96
C PRO A 283 -0.61 24.22 -17.55
N ALA A 284 0.44 23.50 -17.93
CA ALA A 284 1.64 24.06 -18.57
C ALA A 284 1.55 24.03 -20.10
N ILE A 285 0.72 23.18 -20.64
CA ILE A 285 0.48 23.00 -22.08
C ILE A 285 -1.00 22.78 -22.35
N PRO A 286 -1.51 23.12 -23.54
CA PRO A 286 -2.90 22.80 -23.91
C PRO A 286 -3.08 21.29 -24.08
N ALA A 287 -4.28 20.80 -23.73
CA ALA A 287 -4.67 19.43 -24.00
C ALA A 287 -4.65 19.12 -25.51
N PRO A 288 -4.07 17.99 -25.96
CA PRO A 288 -4.02 17.65 -27.37
C PRO A 288 -5.35 17.03 -27.84
N GLY A 289 -5.74 17.35 -29.09
CA GLY A 289 -6.88 16.72 -29.76
C GLY A 289 -8.18 16.83 -28.97
N GLU A 290 -8.81 15.70 -28.69
CA GLU A 290 -10.07 15.60 -27.95
C GLU A 290 -9.89 15.22 -26.47
N CYS A 291 -8.63 15.25 -25.93
CA CYS A 291 -8.39 14.95 -24.54
C CYS A 291 -9.09 15.92 -23.60
N VAL A 292 -9.73 15.38 -22.57
CA VAL A 292 -10.39 16.16 -21.51
C VAL A 292 -10.07 15.58 -20.14
N PRO A 293 -10.05 16.40 -19.08
CA PRO A 293 -9.96 15.90 -17.71
C PRO A 293 -11.19 15.06 -17.36
N ASN A 294 -11.04 14.14 -16.41
CA ASN A 294 -12.13 13.27 -15.98
C ASN A 294 -13.34 14.07 -15.48
N SER A 295 -13.13 15.17 -14.80
CA SER A 295 -14.20 16.09 -14.37
C SER A 295 -15.05 16.56 -15.55
N GLU A 296 -14.43 17.00 -16.65
CA GLU A 296 -15.11 17.43 -17.87
C GLU A 296 -15.78 16.26 -18.59
N LEU A 297 -15.13 15.08 -18.59
CA LEU A 297 -15.74 13.87 -19.14
C LEU A 297 -17.08 13.56 -18.45
N PHE A 298 -17.11 13.58 -17.13
CA PHE A 298 -18.34 13.29 -16.38
C PHE A 298 -19.38 14.42 -16.51
N ARG A 299 -18.98 15.70 -16.64
CA ARG A 299 -19.91 16.79 -16.98
C ARG A 299 -20.60 16.55 -18.32
N ARG A 300 -19.85 16.15 -19.35
CA ARG A 300 -20.41 15.83 -20.68
C ARG A 300 -21.34 14.63 -20.64
N LEU A 301 -21.00 13.59 -19.87
CA LEU A 301 -21.86 12.42 -19.67
C LEU A 301 -23.15 12.81 -18.94
N ALA A 302 -23.06 13.56 -17.86
CA ALA A 302 -24.23 14.05 -17.11
C ALA A 302 -25.18 14.86 -18.00
N LYS A 303 -24.64 15.78 -18.79
CA LYS A 303 -25.42 16.57 -19.76
C LYS A 303 -26.08 15.68 -20.81
N THR A 304 -25.40 14.69 -21.33
CA THR A 304 -25.93 13.76 -22.34
C THR A 304 -27.02 12.87 -21.76
N MET A 305 -26.93 12.55 -20.46
CA MET A 305 -27.92 11.78 -19.71
C MET A 305 -29.08 12.66 -19.17
N ASN A 306 -29.06 13.95 -19.44
CA ASN A 306 -30.02 14.95 -18.96
C ASN A 306 -30.09 15.04 -17.43
N PHE A 307 -28.94 14.96 -16.75
CA PHE A 307 -28.84 15.32 -15.34
C PHE A 307 -28.85 16.85 -15.24
N ASP A 308 -29.76 17.41 -14.45
CA ASP A 308 -30.08 18.85 -14.36
C ASP A 308 -29.65 19.50 -13.04
N ASP A 309 -28.80 18.83 -12.24
CA ASP A 309 -28.26 19.39 -11.00
C ASP A 309 -27.15 20.40 -11.29
N ASP A 310 -27.16 21.55 -10.62
CA ASP A 310 -26.19 22.65 -10.75
C ASP A 310 -24.73 22.20 -10.46
N TYR A 311 -24.55 21.08 -9.79
CA TYR A 311 -23.23 20.51 -9.55
C TYR A 311 -22.46 20.27 -10.86
N TRP A 312 -23.17 19.87 -11.92
CA TRP A 312 -22.55 19.55 -13.22
C TRP A 312 -22.17 20.82 -14.04
N ASP A 313 -22.55 21.99 -13.58
CA ASP A 313 -22.14 23.27 -14.18
C ASP A 313 -20.88 23.85 -13.54
N ARG A 314 -20.38 23.24 -12.47
CA ARG A 314 -19.18 23.71 -11.77
C ARG A 314 -17.93 23.55 -12.61
N THR A 315 -17.05 24.57 -12.54
CA THR A 315 -15.72 24.51 -13.12
C THR A 315 -14.76 23.65 -12.25
N ASP A 316 -13.63 23.23 -12.82
CA ASP A 316 -12.61 22.52 -12.06
C ASP A 316 -12.09 23.36 -10.89
N GLU A 317 -11.91 24.67 -11.08
CA GLU A 317 -11.51 25.60 -10.01
C GLU A 317 -12.51 25.60 -8.84
N GLN A 318 -13.81 25.70 -9.14
CA GLN A 318 -14.85 25.66 -8.12
C GLN A 318 -14.86 24.32 -7.37
N MET A 319 -14.67 23.20 -8.07
CA MET A 319 -14.57 21.88 -7.46
C MET A 319 -13.34 21.76 -6.54
N LEU A 320 -12.19 22.31 -6.93
CA LEU A 320 -10.98 22.30 -6.11
C LEU A 320 -11.10 23.19 -4.87
N ILE A 321 -11.79 24.33 -4.98
CA ILE A 321 -12.11 25.19 -3.84
C ILE A 321 -13.01 24.45 -2.86
N ASP A 322 -14.05 23.76 -3.33
CA ASP A 322 -14.96 23.00 -2.48
C ASP A 322 -14.30 21.77 -1.83
N PHE A 323 -13.26 21.24 -2.45
CA PHE A 323 -12.57 20.03 -1.97
C PHE A 323 -11.81 20.23 -0.65
N HIS A 324 -11.51 21.47 -0.26
CA HIS A 324 -10.75 21.76 0.95
C HIS A 324 -11.57 22.57 1.96
N ASP A 325 -11.35 22.31 3.24
CA ASP A 325 -11.77 23.17 4.33
C ASP A 325 -10.67 24.22 4.58
N TRP A 326 -10.81 25.37 3.93
CA TRP A 326 -9.82 26.47 4.01
C TRP A 326 -9.78 27.14 5.39
N ASP A 327 -10.83 26.96 6.21
CA ASP A 327 -10.90 27.47 7.58
C ASP A 327 -10.27 26.51 8.61
N ALA A 328 -9.86 25.32 8.20
CA ALA A 328 -9.21 24.37 9.08
C ALA A 328 -7.88 24.91 9.62
N PRO A 329 -7.50 24.66 10.87
CA PRO A 329 -6.26 25.17 11.47
C PRO A 329 -4.99 24.81 10.67
N ALA A 330 -4.96 23.64 10.03
CA ALA A 330 -3.86 23.23 9.17
C ALA A 330 -3.72 24.07 7.90
N MET A 331 -4.81 24.75 7.47
CA MET A 331 -4.87 25.59 6.29
C MET A 331 -4.70 27.08 6.61
N GLU A 332 -4.49 27.47 7.85
CA GLU A 332 -4.30 28.88 8.22
C GLU A 332 -3.20 29.54 7.37
N GLY A 333 -3.55 30.65 6.72
CA GLY A 333 -2.67 31.37 5.79
C GLY A 333 -2.56 30.76 4.38
N ILE A 334 -3.31 29.69 4.09
CA ILE A 334 -3.36 29.07 2.76
C ILE A 334 -4.74 29.39 2.15
N THR A 335 -4.73 30.00 0.96
CA THR A 335 -5.93 30.21 0.14
C THR A 335 -5.69 29.68 -1.27
N PHE A 336 -6.75 29.54 -2.03
CA PHE A 336 -6.63 29.09 -3.43
C PHE A 336 -5.81 30.10 -4.24
N GLU A 337 -6.00 31.41 -4.00
CA GLU A 337 -5.28 32.48 -4.71
C GLU A 337 -3.79 32.46 -4.43
N ASN A 338 -3.39 32.29 -3.14
CA ASN A 338 -1.97 32.25 -2.85
C ASN A 338 -1.29 30.92 -3.26
N LEU A 339 -2.07 29.83 -3.40
CA LEU A 339 -1.60 28.63 -4.08
C LEU A 339 -1.38 28.86 -5.59
N GLN A 340 -2.25 29.64 -6.24
CA GLN A 340 -2.05 30.02 -7.65
C GLN A 340 -0.77 30.85 -7.84
N GLU A 341 -0.48 31.74 -6.91
CA GLU A 341 0.72 32.59 -6.96
C GLU A 341 2.01 31.80 -6.70
N HIS A 342 2.02 30.94 -5.68
CA HIS A 342 3.24 30.28 -5.21
C HIS A 342 3.42 28.84 -5.72
N GLY A 343 2.38 28.21 -6.23
CA GLY A 343 2.35 26.83 -6.72
C GLY A 343 2.29 25.79 -5.61
N TYR A 344 2.88 26.03 -4.45
CA TYR A 344 2.82 25.13 -3.29
C TYR A 344 3.01 25.88 -1.98
N LEU A 345 2.38 25.40 -0.91
CA LEU A 345 2.48 25.96 0.43
C LEU A 345 2.55 24.84 1.47
N ARG A 346 3.27 25.08 2.56
CA ARG A 346 3.34 24.12 3.65
C ARG A 346 2.15 24.28 4.58
N LEU A 347 1.52 23.17 4.98
CA LEU A 347 0.45 23.18 5.98
C LEU A 347 0.92 23.78 7.31
N ASN A 348 0.02 24.49 7.99
CA ASN A 348 0.26 25.06 9.31
C ASN A 348 0.07 24.03 10.42
N VAL A 349 0.97 23.07 10.50
CA VAL A 349 0.95 21.96 11.46
C VAL A 349 2.15 21.96 12.40
N GLY A 350 2.68 23.14 12.69
CA GLY A 350 3.88 23.34 13.49
C GLY A 350 5.17 23.14 12.68
N THR A 351 6.29 23.65 13.19
CA THR A 351 7.60 23.48 12.59
C THR A 351 8.23 22.15 12.95
N PRO A 352 9.18 21.60 12.17
CA PRO A 352 9.79 20.30 12.45
C PRO A 352 10.46 20.18 13.82
N ASP A 353 10.94 21.29 14.36
CA ASP A 353 11.65 21.36 15.64
C ASP A 353 10.74 21.38 16.88
N VAL A 354 9.43 21.56 16.70
CA VAL A 354 8.45 21.56 17.81
C VAL A 354 7.32 20.55 17.63
N ARG A 355 7.21 19.90 16.46
CA ARG A 355 6.10 19.00 16.17
C ARG A 355 6.21 17.70 16.95
N ALA A 356 5.30 17.49 17.88
CA ALA A 356 5.09 16.25 18.62
C ALA A 356 3.57 16.05 18.80
N PRO A 357 2.85 15.55 17.76
CA PRO A 357 1.39 15.63 17.64
C PRO A 357 0.64 14.92 18.78
N HIS A 358 1.25 13.89 19.36
CA HIS A 358 0.63 13.06 20.39
C HIS A 358 1.40 13.08 21.72
N ALA A 359 2.20 14.13 21.97
CA ALA A 359 3.00 14.24 23.22
C ALA A 359 2.13 14.20 24.48
N GLN A 360 0.89 14.62 24.39
CA GLN A 360 -0.09 14.64 25.49
C GLN A 360 -1.39 13.91 25.10
N GLY A 361 -1.30 12.80 24.34
CA GLY A 361 -2.46 12.11 23.80
C GLY A 361 -3.00 12.78 22.55
N ASN A 362 -4.29 13.13 22.54
CA ASN A 362 -4.95 13.77 21.40
C ASN A 362 -4.91 12.90 20.12
N PHE A 363 -5.13 11.61 20.29
CA PHE A 363 -5.27 10.69 19.17
C PHE A 363 -6.66 10.82 18.53
N PRO A 364 -6.79 10.64 17.21
CA PRO A 364 -8.08 10.71 16.52
C PRO A 364 -8.92 9.43 16.71
N THR A 365 -9.11 9.04 17.96
CA THR A 365 -9.88 7.87 18.39
C THR A 365 -11.08 8.32 19.23
N PRO A 366 -12.11 7.49 19.42
CA PRO A 366 -13.26 7.84 20.28
C PRO A 366 -12.87 8.24 21.70
N SER A 367 -11.84 7.63 22.27
CA SER A 367 -11.33 7.95 23.60
C SER A 367 -10.40 9.17 23.66
N GLY A 368 -9.92 9.67 22.53
CA GLY A 368 -8.85 10.67 22.45
C GLY A 368 -7.46 10.13 22.84
N LYS A 369 -7.36 8.83 23.15
CA LYS A 369 -6.14 8.13 23.57
C LYS A 369 -5.70 7.11 22.52
N CYS A 370 -4.46 6.64 22.60
CA CYS A 370 -4.02 5.50 21.80
C CYS A 370 -4.77 4.23 22.26
N GLU A 371 -5.61 3.69 21.41
CA GLU A 371 -6.40 2.51 21.73
C GLU A 371 -5.65 1.24 21.34
N PHE A 372 -4.96 0.62 22.31
CA PHE A 372 -4.40 -0.73 22.13
C PHE A 372 -5.51 -1.75 21.92
N LYS A 373 -6.62 -1.58 22.60
CA LYS A 373 -7.88 -2.27 22.34
C LYS A 373 -8.84 -1.30 21.67
N SER A 374 -9.19 -1.55 20.42
CA SER A 374 -10.04 -0.66 19.63
C SER A 374 -11.49 -0.70 20.10
N SER A 375 -12.00 0.43 20.55
CA SER A 375 -13.41 0.59 20.94
C SER A 375 -14.35 0.47 19.73
N LEU A 376 -13.92 0.87 18.55
CA LEU A 376 -14.70 0.73 17.30
C LEU A 376 -14.85 -0.74 16.90
N ALA A 377 -13.77 -1.51 16.98
CA ALA A 377 -13.81 -2.94 16.68
C ALA A 377 -14.64 -3.71 17.72
N GLU A 378 -14.52 -3.38 19.02
CA GLU A 378 -15.30 -3.97 20.08
C GLU A 378 -16.82 -3.71 19.93
N GLY A 379 -17.19 -2.54 19.44
CA GLY A 379 -18.57 -2.16 19.14
C GLY A 379 -19.13 -2.77 17.84
N GLY A 380 -18.34 -3.55 17.09
CA GLY A 380 -18.73 -4.10 15.80
C GLY A 380 -18.84 -3.05 14.68
N ASN A 381 -18.39 -1.84 14.94
CA ASN A 381 -18.45 -0.71 14.03
C ASN A 381 -17.05 -0.35 13.53
N PHE A 382 -16.51 -1.11 12.61
CA PHE A 382 -15.31 -0.69 11.91
C PHE A 382 -15.69 0.27 10.78
N VAL A 383 -15.56 1.57 11.04
CA VAL A 383 -15.74 2.62 10.01
C VAL A 383 -14.45 3.42 9.96
N VAL A 384 -13.81 3.44 8.80
CA VAL A 384 -12.71 4.38 8.55
C VAL A 384 -13.30 5.79 8.49
N PRO A 385 -13.02 6.68 9.44
CA PRO A 385 -13.81 7.91 9.64
C PRO A 385 -13.80 8.88 8.46
N VAL A 386 -12.75 8.85 7.65
CA VAL A 386 -12.48 9.88 6.61
C VAL A 386 -13.07 9.54 5.26
N TRP A 387 -13.29 8.27 4.97
CA TRP A 387 -13.76 7.78 3.67
C TRP A 387 -15.15 7.12 3.78
N ARG A 388 -16.00 7.62 4.65
CA ARG A 388 -17.33 7.02 4.87
C ARG A 388 -18.10 6.76 3.58
N SER A 389 -18.05 7.69 2.64
CA SER A 389 -18.71 7.56 1.33
C SER A 389 -18.13 6.42 0.47
N MET A 390 -16.83 6.15 0.57
CA MET A 390 -16.17 5.09 -0.20
C MET A 390 -16.26 3.73 0.50
N TYR A 391 -16.47 3.71 1.82
CA TYR A 391 -16.47 2.50 2.64
C TYR A 391 -17.86 2.12 3.18
N THR A 392 -18.92 2.83 2.82
CA THR A 392 -20.31 2.39 3.11
C THR A 392 -20.65 1.03 2.54
N ALA A 393 -19.84 0.55 1.61
CA ALA A 393 -19.94 -0.82 1.07
C ALA A 393 -19.18 -1.87 1.88
N MET A 394 -18.31 -1.49 2.82
CA MET A 394 -17.77 -2.45 3.78
C MET A 394 -18.92 -2.90 4.65
N GLN A 395 -19.36 -4.12 4.43
CA GLN A 395 -20.43 -4.71 5.22
C GLN A 395 -20.07 -4.60 6.70
N PRO A 396 -20.89 -3.96 7.53
CA PRO A 396 -20.75 -4.11 8.97
C PRO A 396 -21.13 -5.55 9.26
N GLY A 397 -20.18 -6.45 9.46
CA GLY A 397 -20.65 -7.82 9.56
C GLY A 397 -19.69 -8.80 10.18
N GLU A 398 -18.42 -8.70 9.96
CA GLU A 398 -17.48 -9.60 10.62
C GLU A 398 -16.86 -8.91 11.83
N PRO A 399 -16.99 -9.48 13.05
CA PRO A 399 -16.35 -8.93 14.23
C PRO A 399 -14.83 -8.99 14.05
N ILE A 400 -14.20 -7.82 14.02
CA ILE A 400 -12.75 -7.69 14.03
C ILE A 400 -12.28 -7.81 15.47
N ASP A 401 -11.21 -8.58 15.70
CA ASP A 401 -10.57 -8.65 17.02
C ASP A 401 -10.18 -7.22 17.47
N PRO A 402 -10.70 -6.73 18.60
CA PRO A 402 -10.37 -5.39 19.10
C PRO A 402 -8.90 -5.23 19.48
N LEU A 403 -8.17 -6.31 19.74
CA LEU A 403 -6.73 -6.30 20.01
C LEU A 403 -5.93 -6.58 18.72
N PRO A 404 -4.72 -6.01 18.56
CA PRO A 404 -3.82 -6.44 17.51
C PRO A 404 -3.36 -7.87 17.75
N ASP A 405 -3.20 -8.62 16.64
CA ASP A 405 -2.70 -9.98 16.70
C ASP A 405 -1.95 -10.33 15.41
N TYR A 406 -1.20 -11.43 15.42
CA TYR A 406 -0.63 -11.99 14.22
C TYR A 406 -1.67 -12.83 13.48
N VAL A 407 -1.90 -12.50 12.23
CA VAL A 407 -2.71 -13.30 11.30
C VAL A 407 -1.79 -13.83 10.21
N ALA A 408 -1.69 -15.15 10.10
CA ALA A 408 -0.82 -15.79 9.13
C ALA A 408 -1.28 -15.50 7.67
N PRO A 409 -0.32 -15.37 6.71
CA PRO A 409 -0.62 -15.24 5.29
C PRO A 409 -1.53 -16.37 4.77
N PHE A 410 -2.27 -16.14 3.69
CA PHE A 410 -3.04 -17.20 3.04
C PHE A 410 -2.13 -18.33 2.55
N GLU A 411 -1.03 -17.96 1.92
CA GLU A 411 -0.05 -18.90 1.39
C GLU A 411 1.34 -18.56 1.92
N SER A 412 1.87 -19.44 2.73
CA SER A 412 3.26 -19.44 3.16
C SER A 412 3.68 -20.88 3.53
N PRO A 413 4.98 -21.18 3.66
CA PRO A 413 5.40 -22.49 4.12
C PRO A 413 4.83 -22.93 5.46
N HIS A 414 4.43 -21.95 6.30
CA HIS A 414 3.87 -22.22 7.62
C HIS A 414 2.34 -22.32 7.63
N SER A 415 1.65 -21.43 6.90
CA SER A 415 0.18 -21.40 6.87
C SER A 415 -0.42 -22.43 5.94
N ASN A 416 0.30 -22.81 4.88
CA ASN A 416 -0.16 -23.80 3.89
C ASN A 416 0.98 -24.76 3.49
N PRO A 417 1.42 -25.65 4.40
CA PRO A 417 2.56 -26.53 4.15
C PRO A 417 2.34 -27.55 3.03
N GLU A 418 1.10 -27.90 2.72
CA GLU A 418 0.80 -28.80 1.60
C GLU A 418 1.01 -28.11 0.25
N LEU A 419 0.56 -26.87 0.13
CA LEU A 419 0.80 -26.05 -1.06
C LEU A 419 2.31 -25.78 -1.22
N ALA A 420 3.01 -25.52 -0.12
CA ALA A 420 4.44 -25.27 -0.11
C ALA A 420 5.28 -26.47 -0.58
N ARG A 421 4.79 -27.70 -0.50
CA ARG A 421 5.48 -28.86 -1.12
C ARG A 421 5.48 -28.80 -2.65
N ARG A 422 4.47 -28.14 -3.23
CA ARG A 422 4.33 -27.96 -4.68
C ARG A 422 4.95 -26.65 -5.17
N TYR A 423 4.85 -25.62 -4.37
CA TYR A 423 5.26 -24.25 -4.65
C TYR A 423 6.05 -23.71 -3.44
N PRO A 424 7.34 -24.06 -3.32
CA PRO A 424 8.10 -23.82 -2.09
C PRO A 424 8.59 -22.39 -1.90
N LEU A 425 8.50 -21.54 -2.92
CA LEU A 425 9.04 -20.19 -2.90
C LEU A 425 7.93 -19.16 -2.68
N ASN A 426 8.15 -18.27 -1.72
CA ASN A 426 7.30 -17.07 -1.57
C ASN A 426 7.70 -16.03 -2.63
N ILE A 427 6.74 -15.31 -3.20
CA ILE A 427 7.04 -14.24 -4.13
C ILE A 427 6.62 -12.88 -3.60
N VAL A 428 7.48 -11.88 -3.79
CA VAL A 428 7.16 -10.47 -3.57
C VAL A 428 7.29 -9.68 -4.87
N SER A 429 6.39 -8.71 -5.06
CA SER A 429 6.31 -7.94 -6.30
C SER A 429 6.46 -6.43 -6.05
N PRO A 430 7.67 -5.96 -5.66
CA PRO A 430 7.89 -4.55 -5.44
C PRO A 430 7.83 -3.74 -6.73
N LYS A 431 7.58 -2.45 -6.59
CA LYS A 431 7.62 -1.51 -7.71
C LYS A 431 9.05 -1.37 -8.24
N PRO A 432 9.23 -1.30 -9.57
CA PRO A 432 10.54 -1.04 -10.17
C PRO A 432 10.95 0.41 -9.96
N HIS A 433 12.23 0.72 -10.17
CA HIS A 433 12.75 2.08 -10.02
C HIS A 433 12.35 3.04 -11.14
N ALA A 434 12.07 2.52 -12.33
CA ALA A 434 11.76 3.35 -13.51
C ALA A 434 10.27 3.50 -13.80
N PHE A 435 9.40 2.67 -13.20
CA PHE A 435 7.96 2.70 -13.37
C PHE A 435 7.26 3.03 -12.04
N LEU A 436 6.05 3.58 -12.13
CA LEU A 436 5.15 3.75 -10.99
C LEU A 436 3.87 2.94 -11.26
N ASN A 437 3.78 1.74 -10.66
CA ASN A 437 2.78 0.74 -11.06
C ASN A 437 2.84 0.51 -12.58
N SER A 438 1.73 0.61 -13.33
CA SER A 438 1.74 0.50 -14.79
C SER A 438 2.08 1.82 -15.50
N GLN A 439 2.23 2.92 -14.77
CA GLN A 439 2.61 4.21 -15.35
C GLN A 439 4.07 4.17 -15.80
N TYR A 440 4.33 4.78 -16.94
CA TYR A 440 5.63 4.81 -17.62
C TYR A 440 6.10 3.44 -18.17
N GLY A 441 5.36 2.34 -17.96
CA GLY A 441 5.70 1.02 -18.47
C GLY A 441 5.75 0.94 -20.00
N ASN A 442 5.11 1.88 -20.70
CA ASN A 442 5.14 2.05 -22.15
C ASN A 442 6.14 3.11 -22.64
N ALA A 443 6.78 3.86 -21.75
CA ALA A 443 7.74 4.90 -22.12
C ALA A 443 9.10 4.29 -22.48
N HIS A 444 9.55 4.47 -23.71
CA HIS A 444 10.78 3.84 -24.24
C HIS A 444 12.05 4.14 -23.45
N ASP A 445 12.21 5.36 -22.92
CA ASP A 445 13.33 5.73 -22.09
C ASP A 445 13.32 4.98 -20.74
N LYS A 446 12.13 4.82 -20.15
CA LYS A 446 11.95 4.08 -18.90
C LYS A 446 12.12 2.57 -19.09
N GLN A 447 11.60 2.03 -20.19
CA GLN A 447 11.83 0.63 -20.57
C GLN A 447 13.32 0.32 -20.76
N ARG A 448 14.09 1.21 -21.39
CA ARG A 448 15.56 1.04 -21.52
C ARG A 448 16.28 1.03 -20.16
N VAL A 449 15.82 1.82 -19.20
CA VAL A 449 16.41 1.87 -17.86
C VAL A 449 16.04 0.63 -17.04
N GLN A 450 14.76 0.23 -17.07
CA GLN A 450 14.26 -0.90 -16.30
C GLN A 450 14.70 -2.24 -16.88
N GLY A 451 14.71 -2.36 -18.20
CA GLY A 451 14.92 -3.61 -18.93
C GLY A 451 13.69 -4.52 -18.88
N GLU A 452 13.89 -5.77 -19.23
CA GLU A 452 12.87 -6.82 -19.21
C GLU A 452 12.38 -7.12 -17.80
N GLN A 453 11.22 -7.76 -17.68
CA GLN A 453 10.69 -8.28 -16.42
C GLN A 453 11.61 -9.40 -15.90
N ARG A 454 12.53 -9.07 -15.02
CA ARG A 454 13.49 -10.01 -14.42
C ARG A 454 12.88 -10.75 -13.26
N ILE A 455 13.30 -12.00 -13.09
CA ILE A 455 12.94 -12.88 -11.99
C ILE A 455 14.17 -13.06 -11.12
N PHE A 456 14.13 -12.50 -9.91
CA PHE A 456 15.27 -12.54 -8.99
C PHE A 456 15.14 -13.75 -8.07
N LEU A 457 16.24 -14.47 -7.91
CA LEU A 457 16.35 -15.69 -7.10
C LEU A 457 17.57 -15.61 -6.19
N HIS A 458 17.43 -16.14 -4.96
CA HIS A 458 18.58 -16.38 -4.10
C HIS A 458 19.54 -17.41 -4.73
N PRO A 459 20.88 -17.32 -4.54
CA PRO A 459 21.82 -18.28 -5.10
C PRO A 459 21.50 -19.75 -4.80
N ASP A 460 21.10 -20.08 -3.57
CA ASP A 460 20.78 -21.45 -3.17
C ASP A 460 19.54 -21.97 -3.89
N ASP A 461 18.46 -21.17 -3.98
CA ASP A 461 17.22 -21.52 -4.66
C ASP A 461 17.44 -21.73 -6.17
N ALA A 462 18.33 -20.92 -6.76
CA ALA A 462 18.69 -21.04 -8.17
C ALA A 462 19.55 -22.29 -8.43
N ALA A 463 20.52 -22.58 -7.54
CA ALA A 463 21.38 -23.76 -7.66
C ALA A 463 20.58 -25.06 -7.57
N GLU A 464 19.63 -25.15 -6.64
CA GLU A 464 18.72 -26.30 -6.49
C GLU A 464 17.95 -26.61 -7.78
N ARG A 465 17.64 -25.56 -8.57
CA ARG A 465 16.86 -25.63 -9.83
C ARG A 465 17.71 -25.64 -11.09
N GLY A 466 19.04 -25.64 -10.94
CA GLY A 466 19.98 -25.58 -12.07
C GLY A 466 19.85 -24.30 -12.90
N ILE A 467 19.42 -23.20 -12.28
CA ILE A 467 19.20 -21.90 -12.92
C ILE A 467 20.43 -21.02 -12.76
N THR A 468 20.83 -20.35 -13.83
CA THR A 468 21.91 -19.36 -13.84
C THR A 468 21.40 -18.00 -14.33
N SER A 469 22.11 -16.93 -14.00
CA SER A 469 21.70 -15.59 -14.45
C SER A 469 21.65 -15.51 -15.98
N GLY A 470 20.54 -15.00 -16.50
CA GLY A 470 20.27 -14.90 -17.94
C GLY A 470 19.46 -16.06 -18.52
N ASP A 471 19.29 -17.17 -17.79
CA ASP A 471 18.39 -18.23 -18.23
C ASP A 471 16.95 -17.72 -18.30
N GLN A 472 16.23 -18.10 -19.35
CA GLN A 472 14.79 -17.85 -19.43
C GLN A 472 14.08 -18.83 -18.49
N VAL A 473 13.29 -18.30 -17.59
CA VAL A 473 12.55 -19.07 -16.59
C VAL A 473 11.07 -18.72 -16.61
N GLN A 474 10.26 -19.65 -16.14
CA GLN A 474 8.86 -19.39 -15.82
C GLN A 474 8.65 -19.48 -14.32
N VAL A 475 7.83 -18.59 -13.79
CA VAL A 475 7.28 -18.62 -12.43
C VAL A 475 5.83 -19.04 -12.55
N PHE A 476 5.40 -20.00 -11.73
CA PHE A 476 4.06 -20.55 -11.87
C PHE A 476 3.48 -21.07 -10.54
N ASN A 477 2.17 -21.13 -10.50
CA ASN A 477 1.35 -21.84 -9.50
C ASN A 477 0.03 -22.29 -10.16
N ASP A 478 -0.95 -22.73 -9.37
CA ASP A 478 -2.25 -23.20 -9.89
C ASP A 478 -3.06 -22.09 -10.61
N ARG A 479 -2.78 -20.81 -10.37
CA ARG A 479 -3.50 -19.66 -10.96
C ARG A 479 -2.98 -19.27 -12.34
N GLY A 480 -1.70 -19.43 -12.58
CA GLY A 480 -1.12 -19.03 -13.86
C GLY A 480 0.40 -19.07 -13.87
N THR A 481 0.96 -18.42 -14.87
CA THR A 481 2.40 -18.35 -15.11
C THR A 481 2.80 -17.03 -15.73
N PHE A 482 4.04 -16.61 -15.47
CA PHE A 482 4.71 -15.54 -16.21
C PHE A 482 6.19 -15.90 -16.41
N GLN A 483 6.85 -15.20 -17.33
CA GLN A 483 8.19 -15.54 -17.80
C GLN A 483 9.12 -14.34 -17.77
N GLY A 484 10.42 -14.61 -17.69
CA GLY A 484 11.46 -13.61 -17.83
C GLY A 484 12.85 -14.17 -17.59
N PRO A 485 13.89 -13.36 -17.83
CA PRO A 485 15.26 -13.77 -17.54
C PRO A 485 15.53 -13.82 -16.03
N ALA A 486 16.15 -14.90 -15.59
CA ALA A 486 16.57 -15.05 -14.20
C ALA A 486 17.73 -14.10 -13.87
N LYS A 487 17.71 -13.55 -12.65
CA LYS A 487 18.82 -12.82 -12.05
C LYS A 487 19.09 -13.39 -10.68
N ILE A 488 20.30 -13.91 -10.49
CA ILE A 488 20.74 -14.39 -9.18
C ILE A 488 21.21 -13.21 -8.36
N ASP A 489 20.66 -13.06 -7.14
CA ASP A 489 20.92 -11.90 -6.28
C ASP A 489 20.90 -12.34 -4.79
N ASP A 490 22.02 -12.16 -4.10
CA ASP A 490 22.19 -12.46 -2.68
C ASP A 490 21.51 -11.43 -1.75
N ALA A 491 20.87 -10.43 -2.33
CA ALA A 491 20.05 -9.48 -1.59
C ALA A 491 18.69 -10.06 -1.14
N LEU A 492 18.28 -11.19 -1.72
CA LEU A 492 17.10 -11.92 -1.30
C LEU A 492 17.44 -12.89 -0.17
N MET A 493 16.47 -13.17 0.69
CA MET A 493 16.59 -14.31 1.61
C MET A 493 16.30 -15.64 0.85
N PRO A 494 16.86 -16.78 1.29
CA PRO A 494 16.49 -18.08 0.75
C PRO A 494 14.98 -18.34 0.85
N GLY A 495 14.41 -18.99 -0.16
CA GLY A 495 12.97 -19.25 -0.26
C GLY A 495 12.14 -18.07 -0.79
N LEU A 496 12.80 -16.97 -1.23
CA LEU A 496 12.14 -15.79 -1.75
C LEU A 496 12.44 -15.58 -3.23
N VAL A 497 11.37 -15.36 -4.01
CA VAL A 497 11.43 -14.85 -5.38
C VAL A 497 11.00 -13.39 -5.41
N MET A 498 11.63 -12.59 -6.25
CA MET A 498 11.18 -11.22 -6.49
C MET A 498 11.00 -10.98 -7.99
N ALA A 499 9.86 -10.39 -8.36
CA ALA A 499 9.62 -9.88 -9.70
C ALA A 499 8.89 -8.54 -9.61
N ASN A 500 9.32 -7.54 -10.40
CA ASN A 500 8.71 -6.23 -10.32
C ASN A 500 7.31 -6.20 -10.95
N VAL A 501 6.37 -5.54 -10.28
CA VAL A 501 5.06 -5.19 -10.86
C VAL A 501 5.20 -4.04 -11.86
N GLY A 502 4.19 -3.82 -12.70
CA GLY A 502 4.14 -2.64 -13.59
C GLY A 502 4.66 -2.86 -15.01
N HIS A 503 5.23 -4.02 -15.28
CA HIS A 503 5.48 -4.44 -16.67
C HIS A 503 4.14 -4.74 -17.36
N TRP A 504 3.90 -4.10 -18.48
CA TRP A 504 2.71 -4.41 -19.28
C TRP A 504 2.85 -5.79 -19.91
N SER A 505 1.78 -6.56 -19.83
CA SER A 505 1.76 -7.92 -20.40
C SER A 505 2.03 -7.91 -21.91
N SER A 506 1.53 -6.89 -22.61
CA SER A 506 1.77 -6.72 -24.05
C SER A 506 3.24 -6.53 -24.44
N PHE A 507 4.09 -6.14 -23.49
CA PHE A 507 5.54 -6.00 -23.69
C PHE A 507 6.36 -7.10 -22.99
N SER A 508 5.69 -8.04 -22.33
CA SER A 508 6.33 -9.10 -21.54
C SER A 508 6.32 -10.44 -22.27
N PRO A 509 7.35 -11.28 -22.08
CA PRO A 509 7.35 -12.64 -22.61
C PRO A 509 6.12 -13.43 -22.18
N GLY A 510 5.51 -14.18 -23.09
CA GLY A 510 4.31 -14.96 -22.81
C GLY A 510 3.04 -14.14 -22.59
N LEU A 511 3.07 -12.83 -22.88
CA LEU A 511 1.94 -11.90 -22.72
C LEU A 511 1.32 -11.94 -21.30
N SER A 512 2.16 -12.11 -20.29
CA SER A 512 1.75 -12.25 -18.89
C SER A 512 2.68 -11.47 -17.95
N SER A 513 2.16 -11.10 -16.79
CA SER A 513 2.89 -10.37 -15.75
C SER A 513 2.85 -11.13 -14.42
N VAL A 514 3.54 -10.62 -13.41
CA VAL A 514 3.50 -11.19 -12.05
C VAL A 514 2.08 -11.34 -11.51
N ASN A 515 1.11 -10.55 -11.97
CA ASN A 515 -0.28 -10.65 -11.54
C ASN A 515 -1.03 -11.89 -12.08
N SER A 516 -0.41 -12.64 -12.97
CA SER A 516 -0.95 -13.94 -13.42
C SER A 516 -0.97 -14.98 -12.31
N ILE A 517 -0.09 -14.84 -11.29
CA ILE A 517 0.03 -15.81 -10.18
C ILE A 517 -0.54 -15.28 -8.86
N THR A 518 -1.04 -14.05 -8.80
CA THR A 518 -1.50 -13.44 -7.55
C THR A 518 -2.89 -13.87 -7.14
N LEU A 519 -3.10 -13.96 -5.82
CA LEU A 519 -4.42 -14.22 -5.20
C LEU A 519 -5.35 -13.02 -5.38
N ASP A 520 -6.61 -13.31 -5.66
CA ASP A 520 -7.74 -12.37 -5.63
C ASP A 520 -8.48 -12.41 -4.27
N GLN A 521 -7.73 -12.49 -3.19
CA GLN A 521 -8.24 -12.50 -1.83
C GLN A 521 -8.03 -11.15 -1.14
N HIS A 522 -8.82 -10.91 -0.11
CA HIS A 522 -8.83 -9.67 0.65
C HIS A 522 -8.09 -9.82 1.97
N CYS A 523 -7.36 -8.79 2.39
CA CYS A 523 -6.83 -8.72 3.74
C CYS A 523 -7.99 -8.57 4.76
N THR A 524 -7.76 -9.03 5.99
CA THR A 524 -8.82 -9.18 6.99
C THR A 524 -9.38 -7.88 7.55
N LEU A 525 -8.68 -6.76 7.41
CA LEU A 525 -9.08 -5.50 8.04
C LEU A 525 -9.47 -4.42 7.01
N GLY A 526 -8.69 -4.26 5.95
CA GLY A 526 -8.86 -3.17 4.99
C GLY A 526 -9.46 -3.59 3.65
N ASN A 527 -9.79 -4.85 3.45
CA ASN A 527 -10.25 -5.42 2.17
C ASN A 527 -9.33 -5.11 0.96
N ALA A 528 -8.03 -4.91 1.23
CA ALA A 528 -7.01 -4.65 0.21
C ALA A 528 -6.39 -5.96 -0.31
N GLY A 529 -5.71 -5.88 -1.46
CA GLY A 529 -5.11 -7.06 -2.10
C GLY A 529 -3.91 -7.63 -1.35
N VAL A 530 -3.85 -8.94 -1.28
CA VAL A 530 -2.82 -9.72 -0.58
C VAL A 530 -1.68 -10.14 -1.53
N TYR A 531 -1.08 -9.18 -2.19
CA TYR A 531 -0.06 -9.40 -3.24
C TYR A 531 1.23 -10.10 -2.75
N SER A 532 1.47 -10.17 -1.44
CA SER A 532 2.64 -10.85 -0.85
C SER A 532 2.36 -12.27 -0.35
N ASP A 533 1.11 -12.71 -0.38
CA ASP A 533 0.67 -14.02 0.11
C ASP A 533 0.59 -15.05 -1.03
N ASN A 534 1.67 -15.21 -1.78
CA ASN A 534 1.67 -16.11 -2.93
C ASN A 534 2.86 -17.07 -2.87
N LEU A 535 2.57 -18.36 -3.04
CA LEU A 535 3.57 -19.40 -3.25
C LEU A 535 3.68 -19.74 -4.74
N VAL A 536 4.92 -19.97 -5.18
CA VAL A 536 5.27 -20.25 -6.57
C VAL A 536 6.38 -21.30 -6.67
N GLU A 537 6.52 -21.87 -7.86
CA GLU A 537 7.71 -22.59 -8.30
C GLU A 537 8.33 -21.86 -9.48
N VAL A 538 9.65 -22.02 -9.65
CA VAL A 538 10.42 -21.45 -10.76
C VAL A 538 11.14 -22.58 -11.50
N ALA A 539 10.89 -22.65 -12.79
CA ALA A 539 11.52 -23.66 -13.65
C ALA A 539 12.19 -23.00 -14.86
N LYS A 540 13.30 -23.59 -15.29
CA LYS A 540 13.99 -23.20 -16.52
C LYS A 540 13.11 -23.55 -17.71
N LEU A 541 12.90 -22.59 -18.62
CA LEU A 541 12.24 -22.87 -19.89
C LEU A 541 13.14 -23.77 -20.73
N GLY A 542 12.61 -24.93 -21.13
CA GLY A 542 13.30 -25.81 -22.06
C GLY A 542 13.69 -25.02 -23.33
N ARG A 543 14.88 -25.21 -23.85
CA ARG A 543 15.20 -24.71 -25.17
C ARG A 543 14.19 -25.33 -26.14
N THR A 544 13.26 -24.50 -26.62
CA THR A 544 12.51 -24.86 -27.83
C THR A 544 13.53 -24.99 -28.94
N GLY A 545 13.83 -26.24 -29.31
CA GLY A 545 14.72 -26.57 -30.44
C GLY A 545 14.17 -26.08 -31.78
#